data_41076a82449f6fd32feac0c759fe5938
#
_entry.id   41076a82449f6fd32feac0c759fe5938
#
_cell.length_a   1.000
_cell.length_b   1.000
_cell.length_c   1.000
_cell.angle_alpha   90.00
_cell.angle_beta   90.00
_cell.angle_gamma   90.00
#
_symmetry.space_group_name_H-M   'P 1'
#
loop_
_entity.id
_entity.type
_entity.pdbx_description
1 polymer ?
#
loop_
_entity_poly.entity_id
_entity_poly.type
_entity_poly.pdbx_seq_one_letter_code
_entity_poly.pdbx_strand_id
1 'polypeptide(L)'
;FIGKQEVFDITVNNPSHTYWTQGCDVSNCGEIPLSALDSCRLLCLNLFGYVVNPFTPEAYFDYNLFYSHAKIAQRFMDDLIDLESEKIDEILNKIESDPEDYEVKRKEIETWKKIKRFNDEGRRTGTGITALGDTLAALGIKYGSQDSIDVTDRIYKTLKFACYKSSVEMAKELGAFKDFDYEKEKENEFLLRFKKEFILLNEFNEDGVYFEDKKHTYINGETLYNEMKQYGRRNIALTTTAPTGTVSIMTQTTSGIEPLFVEGYKRRKKINQFDTHTKVDFVDQNGDKWQEFMVYHNKINDWLKISKETDFKKSPWYKACSADIDWINRIKLQATAQQHVCHAISSTINLPEDITEEKVSEIYLYGFKSGCKGITVYRDNCRTGVLVNVDNKKDNVSIKLNNAPKRPNVLNCDIYHISVKGEKYIVAVGLLDGMPYEIFAGKDNNEVAVKYKDGLIKKVKRGKYSLINKNNVVLYENLVDLCDHDEEALDRMISTSLRHGSEIKFVVEQLSKTKGELQSFAKSIARALKNYIKDGEAVTGQECPECQSKLFRESGCVICKNCSYTVCQ
;
A
#
# COMPACT_ATOMS: atom_id res chain seq x y z
N PHE A 1 25.82 -7.55 21.31
CA PHE A 1 25.15 -6.34 21.83
C PHE A 1 25.93 -5.13 21.37
N ILE A 2 25.39 -4.33 20.43
CA ILE A 2 26.09 -3.14 19.87
C ILE A 2 25.65 -1.84 20.60
N GLY A 3 25.15 -1.94 21.84
CA GLY A 3 24.64 -0.80 22.59
C GLY A 3 23.28 -0.28 22.10
N LYS A 4 22.78 0.79 22.73
CA LYS A 4 21.59 1.52 22.23
C LYS A 4 21.99 2.30 21.00
N GLN A 5 21.39 1.98 19.86
CA GLN A 5 21.49 2.77 18.63
C GLN A 5 20.14 3.46 18.38
N GLU A 6 20.19 4.69 17.89
CA GLU A 6 18.99 5.34 17.38
C GLU A 6 18.56 4.63 16.11
N VAL A 7 17.28 4.26 16.04
CA VAL A 7 16.67 3.59 14.88
C VAL A 7 15.66 4.56 14.29
N PHE A 8 15.74 4.79 13.00
CA PHE A 8 14.82 5.67 12.28
C PHE A 8 13.95 4.83 11.36
N ASP A 9 12.67 5.12 11.32
CA ASP A 9 11.78 4.62 10.27
C ASP A 9 11.75 5.63 9.12
N ILE A 10 11.71 5.13 7.89
CA ILE A 10 11.80 5.96 6.68
C ILE A 10 10.43 6.02 6.02
N THR A 11 9.86 7.23 5.94
CA THR A 11 8.70 7.49 5.09
C THR A 11 9.17 7.75 3.67
N VAL A 12 8.78 6.88 2.73
CA VAL A 12 9.18 6.98 1.33
C VAL A 12 8.09 7.68 0.52
N ASN A 13 8.38 8.86 0.00
CA ASN A 13 7.50 9.59 -0.91
C ASN A 13 7.72 9.16 -2.36
N ASN A 14 7.49 7.86 -2.64
CA ASN A 14 7.61 7.24 -3.95
C ASN A 14 6.36 6.37 -4.20
N PRO A 15 5.78 6.35 -5.40
CA PRO A 15 4.61 5.51 -5.73
C PRO A 15 4.77 4.02 -5.44
N SER A 16 6.00 3.50 -5.48
CA SER A 16 6.30 2.10 -5.12
C SER A 16 6.32 1.83 -3.62
N HIS A 17 6.42 2.88 -2.79
CA HIS A 17 6.60 2.79 -1.32
C HIS A 17 7.79 1.96 -0.87
N THR A 18 8.78 1.85 -1.72
CA THR A 18 10.03 1.17 -1.47
C THR A 18 11.16 2.18 -1.42
N TYR A 19 12.24 1.85 -0.73
CA TYR A 19 13.44 2.66 -0.69
C TYR A 19 14.67 1.81 -0.99
N TRP A 20 15.64 2.42 -1.62
CA TRP A 20 16.88 1.76 -1.97
C TRP A 20 17.88 1.83 -0.81
N THR A 21 18.31 0.68 -0.34
CA THR A 21 19.36 0.59 0.67
C THR A 21 20.30 -0.57 0.37
N GLN A 22 21.60 -0.33 0.46
CA GLN A 22 22.66 -1.34 0.27
C GLN A 22 22.49 -2.22 -0.98
N GLY A 23 21.95 -1.65 -2.07
CA GLY A 23 21.75 -2.36 -3.32
C GLY A 23 20.42 -3.11 -3.45
N CYS A 24 19.51 -2.95 -2.50
CA CYS A 24 18.18 -3.56 -2.52
C CYS A 24 17.08 -2.50 -2.48
N ASP A 25 15.99 -2.78 -3.20
CA ASP A 25 14.74 -2.03 -3.08
C ASP A 25 13.87 -2.73 -2.01
N VAL A 26 13.53 -2.00 -0.94
CA VAL A 26 12.84 -2.56 0.23
C VAL A 26 11.57 -1.80 0.54
N SER A 27 10.53 -2.53 0.95
CA SER A 27 9.29 -1.98 1.49
C SER A 27 9.23 -2.22 2.99
N ASN A 28 8.57 -1.32 3.71
CA ASN A 28 8.45 -1.40 5.17
C ASN A 28 7.02 -1.74 5.58
N CYS A 29 6.80 -2.97 6.08
CA CYS A 29 5.54 -3.41 6.68
C CYS A 29 5.45 -3.06 8.17
N GLY A 30 6.57 -2.82 8.84
CA GLY A 30 6.66 -2.37 10.22
C GLY A 30 6.46 -3.44 11.31
N GLU A 31 6.12 -4.69 10.98
CA GLU A 31 5.79 -5.71 11.98
C GLU A 31 6.96 -6.57 12.46
N ILE A 32 8.01 -6.76 11.66
CA ILE A 32 9.19 -7.56 12.03
C ILE A 32 10.48 -6.84 11.66
N PRO A 33 11.27 -6.39 12.64
CA PRO A 33 12.65 -5.98 12.39
C PRO A 33 13.51 -7.23 12.16
N LEU A 34 14.15 -7.31 10.99
CA LEU A 34 14.97 -8.44 10.59
C LEU A 34 16.45 -8.10 10.61
N SER A 35 17.28 -9.09 10.96
CA SER A 35 18.70 -9.07 10.68
C SER A 35 18.95 -9.31 9.19
N ALA A 36 20.15 -8.97 8.71
CA ALA A 36 20.52 -9.26 7.34
C ALA A 36 20.38 -10.76 7.04
N LEU A 37 19.78 -11.12 5.90
CA LEU A 37 19.54 -12.49 5.45
C LEU A 37 18.58 -13.32 6.32
N ASP A 38 17.87 -12.70 7.27
CA ASP A 38 16.80 -13.34 8.03
C ASP A 38 15.46 -13.27 7.28
N SER A 39 14.48 -14.06 7.68
CA SER A 39 13.18 -14.20 7.00
C SER A 39 12.01 -13.89 7.91
N CYS A 40 10.97 -13.32 7.31
CA CYS A 40 9.71 -12.99 7.96
C CYS A 40 8.70 -14.13 7.71
N ARG A 41 8.60 -15.07 8.66
CA ARG A 41 7.63 -16.17 8.62
C ARG A 41 6.44 -15.80 9.46
N LEU A 42 5.24 -15.86 8.88
CA LEU A 42 4.02 -15.36 9.50
C LEU A 42 2.95 -16.44 9.57
N LEU A 43 2.31 -16.52 10.72
CA LEU A 43 1.06 -17.25 10.95
C LEU A 43 0.14 -16.37 11.78
N CYS A 44 -1.14 -16.30 11.42
CA CYS A 44 -2.12 -15.56 12.21
C CYS A 44 -3.33 -16.43 12.58
N LEU A 45 -3.73 -16.32 13.83
CA LEU A 45 -4.93 -16.92 14.37
C LEU A 45 -6.12 -15.98 14.15
N ASN A 46 -7.19 -16.49 13.57
CA ASN A 46 -8.42 -15.72 13.38
C ASN A 46 -9.20 -15.65 14.71
N LEU A 47 -9.11 -14.51 15.39
CA LEU A 47 -9.71 -14.30 16.70
C LEU A 47 -11.23 -14.49 16.72
N PHE A 48 -11.92 -14.14 15.62
CA PHE A 48 -13.37 -14.28 15.54
C PHE A 48 -13.83 -15.72 15.74
N GLY A 49 -13.03 -16.71 15.36
CA GLY A 49 -13.32 -18.13 15.55
C GLY A 49 -13.32 -18.61 17.01
N TYR A 50 -12.87 -17.78 17.95
CA TYR A 50 -12.86 -18.06 19.39
C TYR A 50 -13.97 -17.34 20.15
N VAL A 51 -14.85 -16.60 19.48
CA VAL A 51 -16.01 -15.97 20.11
C VAL A 51 -17.16 -16.98 20.11
N VAL A 52 -17.62 -17.32 21.30
CA VAL A 52 -18.79 -18.15 21.52
C VAL A 52 -20.02 -17.25 21.61
N ASN A 53 -21.14 -17.67 21.02
CA ASN A 53 -22.39 -16.91 20.95
C ASN A 53 -22.20 -15.46 20.44
N PRO A 54 -21.51 -15.23 19.30
CA PRO A 54 -21.20 -13.89 18.84
C PRO A 54 -22.46 -13.03 18.68
N PHE A 55 -22.35 -11.74 19.00
CA PHE A 55 -23.41 -10.74 18.86
C PHE A 55 -24.62 -10.95 19.79
N THR A 56 -24.49 -11.75 20.82
CA THR A 56 -25.51 -11.94 21.86
C THR A 56 -25.03 -11.41 23.20
N PRO A 57 -25.92 -11.17 24.18
CA PRO A 57 -25.51 -10.80 25.54
C PRO A 57 -24.63 -11.84 26.24
N GLU A 58 -24.69 -13.10 25.82
CA GLU A 58 -23.92 -14.22 26.34
C GLU A 58 -22.60 -14.44 25.59
N ALA A 59 -22.20 -13.50 24.73
CA ALA A 59 -20.96 -13.60 23.97
C ALA A 59 -19.74 -13.57 24.91
N TYR A 60 -18.81 -14.51 24.69
CA TYR A 60 -17.53 -14.52 25.40
C TYR A 60 -16.42 -15.04 24.48
N PHE A 61 -15.17 -14.74 24.86
CA PHE A 61 -14.00 -15.24 24.15
C PHE A 61 -13.43 -16.48 24.84
N ASP A 62 -13.27 -17.57 24.10
CA ASP A 62 -12.70 -18.82 24.62
C ASP A 62 -11.17 -18.75 24.69
N TYR A 63 -10.67 -18.29 25.81
CA TYR A 63 -9.23 -18.16 26.07
C TYR A 63 -8.52 -19.52 26.16
N ASN A 64 -9.22 -20.60 26.56
CA ASN A 64 -8.64 -21.94 26.68
C ASN A 64 -8.31 -22.52 25.31
N LEU A 65 -9.30 -22.48 24.42
CA LEU A 65 -9.16 -22.94 23.04
C LEU A 65 -8.11 -22.09 22.31
N PHE A 66 -8.15 -20.77 22.50
CA PHE A 66 -7.17 -19.86 21.92
C PHE A 66 -5.74 -20.14 22.40
N TYR A 67 -5.54 -20.34 23.71
CA TYR A 67 -4.24 -20.71 24.27
C TYR A 67 -3.71 -22.01 23.68
N SER A 68 -4.54 -23.04 23.61
CA SER A 68 -4.17 -24.34 23.07
C SER A 68 -3.78 -24.26 21.60
N HIS A 69 -4.58 -23.56 20.80
CA HIS A 69 -4.30 -23.38 19.37
C HIS A 69 -3.06 -22.50 19.15
N ALA A 70 -2.82 -21.46 19.97
CA ALA A 70 -1.62 -20.64 19.87
C ALA A 70 -0.33 -21.43 20.19
N LYS A 71 -0.36 -22.39 21.13
CA LYS A 71 0.75 -23.32 21.38
C LYS A 71 1.03 -24.18 20.15
N ILE A 72 0.00 -24.74 19.54
CA ILE A 72 0.12 -25.57 18.34
C ILE A 72 0.62 -24.74 17.16
N ALA A 73 0.07 -23.53 16.98
CA ALA A 73 0.49 -22.61 15.93
C ALA A 73 1.99 -22.27 16.02
N GLN A 74 2.50 -22.05 17.23
CA GLN A 74 3.93 -21.80 17.43
C GLN A 74 4.79 -23.01 17.06
N ARG A 75 4.32 -24.24 17.29
CA ARG A 75 5.02 -25.45 16.86
C ARG A 75 5.01 -25.57 15.33
N PHE A 76 3.88 -25.36 14.68
CA PHE A 76 3.83 -25.31 13.21
C PHE A 76 4.79 -24.28 12.61
N MET A 77 4.96 -23.15 13.28
CA MET A 77 5.90 -22.12 12.82
C MET A 77 7.36 -22.59 12.93
N ASP A 78 7.70 -23.40 13.94
CA ASP A 78 9.03 -24.01 14.05
C ASP A 78 9.23 -25.09 12.98
N ASP A 79 8.24 -25.93 12.72
CA ASP A 79 8.27 -26.97 11.67
C ASP A 79 8.43 -26.33 10.26
N LEU A 80 7.82 -25.15 10.01
CA LEU A 80 8.01 -24.40 8.75
C LEU A 80 9.46 -23.97 8.52
N ILE A 81 10.21 -23.75 9.58
CA ILE A 81 11.65 -23.41 9.49
C ILE A 81 12.44 -24.62 8.99
N ASP A 82 12.11 -25.81 9.45
CA ASP A 82 12.76 -27.04 8.99
C ASP A 82 12.43 -27.31 7.52
N LEU A 83 11.16 -27.16 7.10
CA LEU A 83 10.75 -27.24 5.70
C LEU A 83 11.46 -26.20 4.80
N GLU A 84 11.67 -24.99 5.30
CA GLU A 84 12.42 -23.96 4.58
C GLU A 84 13.90 -24.38 4.42
N SER A 85 14.52 -24.97 5.45
CA SER A 85 15.89 -25.47 5.39
C SER A 85 16.05 -26.61 4.40
N GLU A 86 15.09 -27.56 4.36
CA GLU A 86 15.03 -28.61 3.34
C GLU A 86 14.92 -28.00 1.93
N LYS A 87 14.07 -26.99 1.76
CA LYS A 87 13.92 -26.31 0.47
C LYS A 87 15.18 -25.56 0.03
N ILE A 88 15.91 -24.97 0.97
CA ILE A 88 17.19 -24.33 0.69
C ILE A 88 18.21 -25.37 0.24
N ASP A 89 18.23 -26.57 0.83
CA ASP A 89 19.11 -27.66 0.38
C ASP A 89 18.79 -28.10 -1.05
N GLU A 90 17.50 -28.20 -1.43
CA GLU A 90 17.10 -28.43 -2.82
C GLU A 90 17.59 -27.32 -3.78
N ILE A 91 17.50 -26.05 -3.36
CA ILE A 91 17.97 -24.90 -4.14
C ILE A 91 19.49 -24.99 -4.33
N LEU A 92 20.25 -25.29 -3.28
CA LEU A 92 21.69 -25.45 -3.35
C LEU A 92 22.09 -26.56 -4.32
N ASN A 93 21.44 -27.73 -4.25
CA ASN A 93 21.66 -28.86 -5.16
C ASN A 93 21.32 -28.45 -6.62
N LYS A 94 20.26 -27.69 -6.82
CA LYS A 94 19.92 -27.17 -8.15
C LYS A 94 21.00 -26.25 -8.70
N ILE A 95 21.47 -25.28 -7.93
CA ILE A 95 22.52 -24.33 -8.34
C ILE A 95 23.80 -25.10 -8.74
N GLU A 96 24.17 -26.13 -8.00
CA GLU A 96 25.34 -26.95 -8.33
C GLU A 96 25.22 -27.62 -9.71
N SER A 97 24.02 -27.99 -10.14
CA SER A 97 23.75 -28.64 -11.42
C SER A 97 23.49 -27.65 -12.59
N ASP A 98 23.27 -26.36 -12.31
CA ASP A 98 22.98 -25.37 -13.34
C ASP A 98 24.20 -25.11 -14.28
N PRO A 99 23.99 -24.82 -15.56
CA PRO A 99 25.07 -24.60 -16.54
C PRO A 99 25.72 -23.22 -16.47
N GLU A 100 25.46 -22.45 -15.40
CA GLU A 100 25.96 -21.09 -15.21
C GLU A 100 27.45 -21.01 -14.89
N ASP A 101 28.00 -19.80 -15.00
CA ASP A 101 29.41 -19.51 -14.75
C ASP A 101 29.77 -19.79 -13.27
N TYR A 102 30.96 -20.34 -13.02
CA TYR A 102 31.41 -20.70 -11.68
C TYR A 102 31.31 -19.55 -10.67
N GLU A 103 31.68 -18.33 -11.07
CA GLU A 103 31.62 -17.17 -10.16
C GLU A 103 30.19 -16.77 -9.77
N VAL A 104 29.20 -16.96 -10.68
CA VAL A 104 27.79 -16.75 -10.39
C VAL A 104 27.33 -17.79 -9.38
N LYS A 105 27.53 -19.09 -9.69
CA LYS A 105 27.16 -20.21 -8.81
C LYS A 105 27.78 -20.07 -7.42
N ARG A 106 29.07 -19.70 -7.33
CA ARG A 106 29.75 -19.52 -6.05
C ARG A 106 29.05 -18.44 -5.19
N LYS A 107 28.70 -17.29 -5.77
CA LYS A 107 28.02 -16.21 -5.05
C LYS A 107 26.61 -16.61 -4.59
N GLU A 108 25.87 -17.32 -5.43
CA GLU A 108 24.54 -17.81 -5.07
C GLU A 108 24.63 -18.84 -3.93
N ILE A 109 25.51 -19.83 -4.04
CA ILE A 109 25.74 -20.84 -3.01
C ILE A 109 26.14 -20.18 -1.67
N GLU A 110 27.08 -19.22 -1.69
CA GLU A 110 27.47 -18.49 -0.49
C GLU A 110 26.29 -17.75 0.15
N THR A 111 25.42 -17.14 -0.67
CA THR A 111 24.23 -16.41 -0.21
C THR A 111 23.23 -17.35 0.43
N TRP A 112 22.86 -18.45 -0.26
CA TRP A 112 21.90 -19.41 0.25
C TRP A 112 22.39 -20.15 1.50
N LYS A 113 23.69 -20.48 1.58
CA LYS A 113 24.31 -21.04 2.80
C LYS A 113 24.22 -20.06 3.99
N LYS A 114 24.40 -18.75 3.75
CA LYS A 114 24.23 -17.74 4.80
C LYS A 114 22.76 -17.63 5.24
N ILE A 115 21.82 -17.63 4.30
CA ILE A 115 20.37 -17.60 4.60
C ILE A 115 20.01 -18.83 5.45
N LYS A 116 20.41 -20.04 5.02
CA LYS A 116 20.17 -21.27 5.78
C LYS A 116 20.72 -21.19 7.18
N ARG A 117 21.95 -20.71 7.33
CA ARG A 117 22.59 -20.56 8.64
C ARG A 117 21.75 -19.67 9.56
N PHE A 118 21.30 -18.47 9.12
CA PHE A 118 20.47 -17.59 9.95
C PHE A 118 19.10 -18.21 10.26
N ASN A 119 18.53 -18.95 9.29
CA ASN A 119 17.31 -19.70 9.47
C ASN A 119 17.43 -20.70 10.63
N ASP A 120 18.45 -21.54 10.59
CA ASP A 120 18.65 -22.65 11.54
C ASP A 120 19.12 -22.16 12.92
N GLU A 121 20.00 -21.14 12.97
CA GLU A 121 20.58 -20.63 14.22
C GLU A 121 19.60 -19.80 15.03
N GLY A 122 18.77 -18.94 14.38
CA GLY A 122 17.84 -18.05 15.06
C GLY A 122 16.44 -18.62 15.22
N ARG A 123 15.97 -19.39 14.25
CA ARG A 123 14.63 -19.98 14.22
C ARG A 123 13.53 -18.95 14.53
N ARG A 124 13.57 -17.82 13.82
CA ARG A 124 12.67 -16.70 14.02
C ARG A 124 11.28 -17.01 13.48
N THR A 125 10.24 -16.76 14.28
CA THR A 125 8.84 -16.92 13.93
C THR A 125 8.08 -15.62 14.12
N GLY A 126 6.89 -15.53 13.52
CA GLY A 126 5.97 -14.40 13.65
C GLY A 126 4.54 -14.89 13.83
N THR A 127 4.25 -15.51 14.97
CA THR A 127 2.89 -15.94 15.33
C THR A 127 2.08 -14.73 15.79
N GLY A 128 0.93 -14.50 15.16
CA GLY A 128 0.10 -13.33 15.41
C GLY A 128 -1.40 -13.60 15.33
N ILE A 129 -2.15 -12.53 15.16
CA ILE A 129 -3.61 -12.56 15.12
C ILE A 129 -4.17 -11.82 13.89
N THR A 130 -5.41 -12.11 13.58
CA THR A 130 -6.25 -11.32 12.67
C THR A 130 -7.66 -11.18 13.23
N ALA A 131 -8.49 -10.30 12.68
CA ALA A 131 -9.89 -10.10 13.04
C ALA A 131 -10.15 -9.46 14.43
N LEU A 132 -9.21 -8.68 14.99
CA LEU A 132 -9.45 -8.06 16.30
C LEU A 132 -10.69 -7.15 16.29
N GLY A 133 -10.87 -6.32 15.24
CA GLY A 133 -12.01 -5.41 15.15
C GLY A 133 -13.36 -6.11 15.21
N ASP A 134 -13.51 -7.19 14.43
CA ASP A 134 -14.75 -7.99 14.42
C ASP A 134 -14.93 -8.82 15.67
N THR A 135 -13.85 -9.28 16.28
CA THR A 135 -13.90 -10.01 17.56
C THR A 135 -14.45 -9.12 18.68
N LEU A 136 -13.96 -7.89 18.78
CA LEU A 136 -14.48 -6.91 19.74
C LEU A 136 -15.97 -6.64 19.48
N ALA A 137 -16.34 -6.43 18.22
CA ALA A 137 -17.74 -6.22 17.84
C ALA A 137 -18.63 -7.43 18.18
N ALA A 138 -18.12 -8.65 17.94
CA ALA A 138 -18.84 -9.87 18.30
C ALA A 138 -19.09 -10.05 19.80
N LEU A 139 -18.21 -9.49 20.63
CA LEU A 139 -18.35 -9.40 22.08
C LEU A 139 -19.20 -8.21 22.55
N GLY A 140 -19.78 -7.43 21.63
CA GLY A 140 -20.55 -6.23 21.95
C GLY A 140 -19.67 -5.03 22.38
N ILE A 141 -18.37 -5.10 22.13
CA ILE A 141 -17.39 -4.09 22.57
C ILE A 141 -17.06 -3.14 21.41
N LYS A 142 -17.10 -1.86 21.70
CA LYS A 142 -16.78 -0.81 20.75
C LYS A 142 -15.26 -0.64 20.63
N TYR A 143 -14.72 -0.72 19.41
CA TYR A 143 -13.30 -0.50 19.18
C TYR A 143 -12.88 0.91 19.64
N GLY A 144 -11.76 1.01 20.36
CA GLY A 144 -11.25 2.27 20.94
C GLY A 144 -11.85 2.62 22.31
N SER A 145 -12.75 1.81 22.88
CA SER A 145 -13.20 1.93 24.25
C SER A 145 -12.18 1.35 25.23
N GLN A 146 -12.33 1.67 26.54
CA GLN A 146 -11.48 1.06 27.58
C GLN A 146 -11.62 -0.46 27.60
N ASP A 147 -12.85 -0.98 27.49
CA ASP A 147 -13.11 -2.42 27.45
C ASP A 147 -12.39 -3.10 26.27
N SER A 148 -12.29 -2.40 25.11
CA SER A 148 -11.53 -2.92 23.98
C SER A 148 -10.04 -3.03 24.25
N ILE A 149 -9.48 -2.10 25.02
CA ILE A 149 -8.08 -2.11 25.45
C ILE A 149 -7.84 -3.28 26.42
N ASP A 150 -8.74 -3.47 27.40
CA ASP A 150 -8.61 -4.52 28.41
C ASP A 150 -8.73 -5.93 27.80
N VAL A 151 -9.68 -6.13 26.88
CA VAL A 151 -9.82 -7.40 26.14
C VAL A 151 -8.61 -7.65 25.24
N THR A 152 -8.10 -6.61 24.57
CA THR A 152 -6.89 -6.70 23.75
C THR A 152 -5.68 -7.09 24.60
N ASP A 153 -5.49 -6.50 25.79
CA ASP A 153 -4.44 -6.89 26.74
C ASP A 153 -4.50 -8.38 27.05
N ARG A 154 -5.70 -8.87 27.41
CA ARG A 154 -5.89 -10.28 27.78
C ARG A 154 -5.64 -11.22 26.61
N ILE A 155 -6.10 -10.90 25.39
CA ILE A 155 -5.87 -11.72 24.19
C ILE A 155 -4.37 -11.81 23.89
N TYR A 156 -3.67 -10.68 23.80
CA TYR A 156 -2.25 -10.67 23.47
C TYR A 156 -1.36 -11.25 24.57
N LYS A 157 -1.72 -11.06 25.83
CA LYS A 157 -1.07 -11.73 26.96
C LYS A 157 -1.20 -13.25 26.86
N THR A 158 -2.40 -13.75 26.53
CA THR A 158 -2.63 -15.19 26.31
C THR A 158 -1.80 -15.72 25.16
N LEU A 159 -1.76 -15.02 24.02
CA LEU A 159 -0.89 -15.35 22.87
C LEU A 159 0.58 -15.44 23.29
N LYS A 160 1.09 -14.43 24.00
CA LYS A 160 2.46 -14.38 24.51
C LYS A 160 2.79 -15.62 25.34
N PHE A 161 1.96 -15.92 26.34
CA PHE A 161 2.17 -17.06 27.22
C PHE A 161 2.15 -18.40 26.47
N ALA A 162 1.21 -18.57 25.55
CA ALA A 162 1.07 -19.78 24.74
C ALA A 162 2.30 -20.02 23.85
N CYS A 163 2.72 -19.00 23.11
CA CYS A 163 3.87 -19.11 22.20
C CYS A 163 5.16 -19.36 22.97
N TYR A 164 5.39 -18.63 24.07
CA TYR A 164 6.60 -18.80 24.86
C TYR A 164 6.62 -20.16 25.56
N LYS A 165 5.48 -20.63 26.09
CA LYS A 165 5.38 -21.99 26.68
C LYS A 165 5.70 -23.07 25.64
N SER A 166 5.14 -22.96 24.43
CA SER A 166 5.41 -23.88 23.33
C SER A 166 6.89 -23.88 22.97
N SER A 167 7.50 -22.69 22.84
CA SER A 167 8.92 -22.58 22.49
C SER A 167 9.86 -23.15 23.55
N VAL A 168 9.52 -23.02 24.84
CA VAL A 168 10.27 -23.66 25.93
C VAL A 168 10.09 -25.18 25.92
N GLU A 169 8.88 -25.68 25.69
CA GLU A 169 8.62 -27.12 25.55
C GLU A 169 9.42 -27.70 24.40
N MET A 170 9.44 -27.05 23.24
CA MET A 170 10.27 -27.45 22.10
C MET A 170 11.78 -27.38 22.42
N ALA A 171 12.21 -26.36 23.21
CA ALA A 171 13.62 -26.30 23.63
C ALA A 171 14.02 -27.46 24.52
N LYS A 172 13.12 -27.97 25.36
CA LYS A 172 13.36 -29.19 26.17
C LYS A 172 13.47 -30.45 25.32
N GLU A 173 12.70 -30.50 24.21
CA GLU A 173 12.71 -31.68 23.29
C GLU A 173 13.84 -31.62 22.28
N LEU A 174 14.09 -30.47 21.67
CA LEU A 174 14.91 -30.31 20.46
C LEU A 174 16.12 -29.38 20.66
N GLY A 175 16.30 -28.85 21.86
CA GLY A 175 17.33 -27.86 22.16
C GLY A 175 16.88 -26.41 21.89
N ALA A 176 17.50 -25.48 22.59
CA ALA A 176 17.30 -24.04 22.38
C ALA A 176 17.87 -23.59 21.02
N PHE A 177 17.46 -22.41 20.55
CA PHE A 177 18.11 -21.80 19.38
C PHE A 177 19.61 -21.60 19.67
N LYS A 178 20.45 -21.71 18.63
CA LYS A 178 21.90 -21.89 18.79
C LYS A 178 22.59 -20.77 19.58
N ASP A 179 22.16 -19.53 19.36
CA ASP A 179 22.79 -18.36 20.01
C ASP A 179 22.12 -18.00 21.34
N PHE A 180 21.27 -18.88 21.90
CA PHE A 180 20.66 -18.64 23.20
C PHE A 180 21.72 -18.53 24.27
N ASP A 181 21.70 -17.40 24.98
CA ASP A 181 22.57 -17.13 26.12
C ASP A 181 21.78 -16.33 27.15
N TYR A 182 21.49 -16.98 28.29
CA TYR A 182 20.71 -16.33 29.35
C TYR A 182 21.39 -15.06 29.87
N GLU A 183 22.72 -14.99 29.93
CA GLU A 183 23.45 -13.82 30.42
C GLU A 183 23.22 -12.59 29.54
N LYS A 184 23.00 -12.78 28.25
CA LYS A 184 22.62 -11.70 27.31
C LYS A 184 21.17 -11.23 27.47
N GLU A 185 20.31 -12.10 28.01
CA GLU A 185 18.87 -11.83 28.11
C GLU A 185 18.39 -11.51 29.51
N LYS A 186 19.20 -11.69 30.55
CA LYS A 186 18.78 -11.54 31.95
C LYS A 186 18.23 -10.14 32.31
N GLU A 187 18.60 -9.12 31.55
CA GLU A 187 18.14 -7.73 31.69
C GLU A 187 17.07 -7.34 30.67
N ASN A 188 16.59 -8.27 29.84
CA ASN A 188 15.57 -8.00 28.85
C ASN A 188 14.23 -7.71 29.52
N GLU A 189 13.80 -6.46 29.49
CA GLU A 189 12.57 -5.98 30.14
C GLU A 189 11.32 -6.75 29.71
N PHE A 190 11.23 -7.15 28.42
CA PHE A 190 10.09 -7.92 27.92
C PHE A 190 10.02 -9.31 28.60
N LEU A 191 11.16 -9.98 28.80
CA LEU A 191 11.21 -11.26 29.48
C LEU A 191 11.03 -11.10 31.00
N LEU A 192 11.58 -10.05 31.60
CA LEU A 192 11.42 -9.78 33.03
C LEU A 192 9.95 -9.51 33.42
N ARG A 193 9.11 -9.03 32.49
CA ARG A 193 7.67 -8.84 32.76
C ARG A 193 6.97 -10.15 33.09
N PHE A 194 7.40 -11.29 32.53
CA PHE A 194 6.81 -12.59 32.88
C PHE A 194 6.78 -12.84 34.40
N LYS A 195 7.80 -12.40 35.13
CA LYS A 195 7.85 -12.60 36.60
C LYS A 195 6.71 -11.96 37.36
N LYS A 196 6.03 -10.97 36.78
CA LYS A 196 4.93 -10.20 37.40
C LYS A 196 3.58 -10.49 36.76
N GLU A 197 3.56 -11.33 35.74
CA GLU A 197 2.36 -11.60 34.95
C GLU A 197 1.84 -13.02 35.19
N PHE A 198 0.58 -13.19 34.98
CA PHE A 198 -0.09 -14.48 34.92
C PHE A 198 -1.24 -14.41 33.91
N ILE A 199 -1.68 -15.55 33.41
CA ILE A 199 -2.92 -15.68 32.65
C ILE A 199 -3.88 -16.58 33.41
N LEU A 200 -5.16 -16.30 33.21
CA LEU A 200 -6.28 -17.01 33.78
C LEU A 200 -6.97 -17.75 32.63
N LEU A 201 -6.93 -19.07 32.68
CA LEU A 201 -7.69 -19.92 31.79
C LEU A 201 -8.93 -20.39 32.54
N ASN A 202 -10.09 -20.35 31.87
CA ASN A 202 -11.34 -20.81 32.45
C ASN A 202 -11.42 -22.32 32.31
N GLU A 203 -11.84 -23.03 33.35
CA GLU A 203 -12.20 -24.45 33.23
C GLU A 203 -13.68 -24.57 32.82
N PHE A 204 -13.92 -25.32 31.75
CA PHE A 204 -15.27 -25.73 31.34
C PHE A 204 -15.43 -27.22 31.66
N ASN A 205 -16.67 -27.64 31.93
CA ASN A 205 -16.97 -29.08 31.94
C ASN A 205 -17.00 -29.66 30.51
N GLU A 206 -17.10 -30.99 30.41
CA GLU A 206 -17.18 -31.69 29.11
C GLU A 206 -18.38 -31.24 28.25
N ASP A 207 -19.39 -30.62 28.87
CA ASP A 207 -20.58 -30.08 28.22
C ASP A 207 -20.47 -28.62 27.83
N GLY A 208 -19.29 -27.96 28.06
CA GLY A 208 -19.05 -26.56 27.70
C GLY A 208 -19.73 -25.53 28.59
N VAL A 209 -20.19 -25.91 29.78
CA VAL A 209 -20.87 -25.04 30.74
C VAL A 209 -19.83 -24.37 31.66
N TYR A 210 -19.91 -23.05 31.78
CA TYR A 210 -19.09 -22.26 32.70
C TYR A 210 -19.48 -22.55 34.16
N PHE A 211 -18.49 -22.88 35.01
CA PHE A 211 -18.71 -23.02 36.44
C PHE A 211 -18.24 -21.77 37.17
N GLU A 212 -19.17 -21.05 37.81
CA GLU A 212 -18.85 -19.88 38.67
C GLU A 212 -17.96 -20.24 39.87
N ASP A 213 -17.95 -21.50 40.32
CA ASP A 213 -17.32 -21.92 41.57
C ASP A 213 -16.05 -22.78 41.43
N LYS A 214 -15.43 -22.94 40.23
CA LYS A 214 -14.29 -23.84 40.05
C LYS A 214 -13.00 -23.19 39.62
N LYS A 215 -11.93 -23.73 40.20
CA LYS A 215 -10.53 -23.43 40.07
C LYS A 215 -10.16 -22.94 38.66
N HIS A 216 -9.85 -21.67 38.60
CA HIS A 216 -9.16 -21.12 37.44
C HIS A 216 -7.78 -21.76 37.31
N THR A 217 -7.41 -22.25 36.14
CA THR A 217 -6.02 -22.65 35.89
C THR A 217 -5.17 -21.39 35.70
N TYR A 218 -4.32 -21.14 36.65
CA TYR A 218 -3.33 -20.06 36.55
C TYR A 218 -2.10 -20.57 35.88
N ILE A 219 -1.67 -19.89 34.82
CA ILE A 219 -0.33 -20.06 34.27
C ILE A 219 0.52 -18.91 34.80
N ASN A 220 1.44 -19.26 35.70
CA ASN A 220 2.32 -18.31 36.36
C ASN A 220 3.50 -17.98 35.43
N GLY A 221 3.70 -16.70 35.15
CA GLY A 221 4.77 -16.23 34.29
C GLY A 221 6.15 -16.38 34.94
N GLU A 222 6.27 -16.33 36.28
CA GLU A 222 7.54 -16.57 36.95
C GLU A 222 8.01 -18.01 36.73
N THR A 223 7.11 -18.98 36.79
CA THR A 223 7.41 -20.38 36.47
C THR A 223 7.93 -20.50 35.03
N LEU A 224 7.22 -19.90 34.08
CA LEU A 224 7.63 -19.92 32.67
C LEU A 224 8.96 -19.20 32.45
N TYR A 225 9.22 -18.08 33.14
CA TYR A 225 10.50 -17.39 33.10
C TYR A 225 11.65 -18.26 33.61
N ASN A 226 11.44 -18.98 34.74
CA ASN A 226 12.44 -19.88 35.29
C ASN A 226 12.70 -21.08 34.37
N GLU A 227 11.68 -21.61 33.71
CA GLU A 227 11.86 -22.63 32.67
C GLU A 227 12.68 -22.09 31.48
N MET A 228 12.40 -20.84 31.00
CA MET A 228 13.23 -20.21 29.95
C MET A 228 14.69 -20.04 30.38
N LYS A 229 14.90 -19.65 31.61
CA LYS A 229 16.27 -19.54 32.17
C LYS A 229 17.01 -20.88 32.15
N GLN A 230 16.32 -21.96 32.49
CA GLN A 230 16.92 -23.27 32.66
C GLN A 230 17.12 -23.98 31.32
N TYR A 231 16.16 -23.95 30.43
CA TYR A 231 16.11 -24.75 29.20
C TYR A 231 16.30 -23.92 27.93
N GLY A 232 16.25 -22.60 28.04
CA GLY A 232 16.16 -21.73 26.88
C GLY A 232 14.80 -21.73 26.23
N ARG A 233 14.75 -21.23 25.02
CA ARG A 233 13.60 -21.32 24.10
C ARG A 233 14.07 -21.70 22.69
N ARG A 234 13.20 -22.34 21.93
CA ARG A 234 13.52 -22.86 20.59
C ARG A 234 13.68 -21.74 19.55
N ASN A 235 13.04 -20.59 19.74
CA ASN A 235 12.94 -19.50 18.77
C ASN A 235 13.49 -18.19 19.36
N ILE A 236 14.27 -17.45 18.58
CA ILE A 236 14.86 -16.16 19.02
C ILE A 236 13.78 -15.09 19.25
N ALA A 237 12.75 -15.08 18.41
CA ALA A 237 11.59 -14.23 18.55
C ALA A 237 10.34 -14.95 18.01
N LEU A 238 9.15 -14.67 18.55
CA LEU A 238 7.98 -15.51 18.41
C LEU A 238 6.74 -14.80 17.90
N THR A 239 6.39 -13.62 18.46
CA THR A 239 5.08 -13.00 18.26
C THR A 239 5.18 -11.69 17.50
N THR A 240 4.21 -11.46 16.61
CA THR A 240 4.06 -10.24 15.81
C THR A 240 2.59 -9.94 15.52
N THR A 241 2.30 -8.81 14.89
CA THR A 241 0.99 -8.58 14.27
C THR A 241 1.19 -8.04 12.87
N ALA A 242 0.98 -8.93 11.91
CA ALA A 242 1.08 -8.63 10.48
C ALA A 242 -0.17 -7.90 9.96
N PRO A 243 -0.11 -7.22 8.80
CA PRO A 243 -1.27 -6.58 8.19
C PRO A 243 -2.42 -7.53 7.86
N THR A 244 -2.12 -8.78 7.47
CA THR A 244 -3.08 -9.85 7.14
C THR A 244 -4.13 -9.48 6.08
N GLY A 245 -3.80 -8.59 5.13
CA GLY A 245 -4.77 -8.05 4.16
C GLY A 245 -5.49 -9.14 3.35
N THR A 246 -4.73 -10.01 2.66
CA THR A 246 -5.31 -11.11 1.86
C THR A 246 -5.99 -12.15 2.73
N VAL A 247 -5.42 -12.48 3.90
CA VAL A 247 -6.00 -13.46 4.83
C VAL A 247 -7.35 -12.98 5.36
N SER A 248 -7.48 -11.70 5.69
CA SER A 248 -8.75 -11.13 6.16
C SER A 248 -9.86 -11.18 5.10
N ILE A 249 -9.51 -11.05 3.82
CA ILE A 249 -10.45 -11.23 2.72
C ILE A 249 -10.95 -12.68 2.68
N MET A 250 -10.05 -13.67 2.83
CA MET A 250 -10.42 -15.09 2.86
C MET A 250 -11.30 -15.44 4.06
N THR A 251 -11.00 -14.88 5.23
CA THR A 251 -11.78 -15.12 6.45
C THR A 251 -13.01 -14.23 6.57
N GLN A 252 -13.16 -13.25 5.67
CA GLN A 252 -14.25 -12.27 5.66
C GLN A 252 -14.37 -11.51 6.99
N THR A 253 -13.22 -11.07 7.49
CA THR A 253 -13.07 -10.35 8.77
C THR A 253 -12.23 -9.08 8.60
N THR A 254 -12.13 -8.27 9.66
CA THR A 254 -11.15 -7.19 9.74
C THR A 254 -9.73 -7.74 9.76
N SER A 255 -8.75 -6.94 9.31
CA SER A 255 -7.36 -7.36 9.17
C SER A 255 -6.52 -7.03 10.41
N GLY A 256 -5.72 -8.00 10.87
CA GLY A 256 -4.80 -7.83 11.99
C GLY A 256 -5.44 -7.19 13.21
N ILE A 257 -4.79 -6.13 13.71
CA ILE A 257 -5.27 -5.31 14.83
C ILE A 257 -6.21 -4.19 14.38
N GLU A 258 -6.46 -4.06 13.07
CA GLU A 258 -7.22 -2.93 12.54
C GLU A 258 -8.70 -2.96 12.95
N PRO A 259 -9.31 -1.79 13.18
CA PRO A 259 -10.77 -1.68 13.23
C PRO A 259 -11.36 -1.91 11.84
N LEU A 260 -12.67 -1.99 11.75
CA LEU A 260 -13.35 -1.96 10.46
C LEU A 260 -13.03 -0.65 9.72
N PHE A 261 -12.64 -0.73 8.47
CA PHE A 261 -12.31 0.47 7.67
C PHE A 261 -13.55 1.30 7.37
N VAL A 262 -14.58 0.67 6.77
CA VAL A 262 -15.90 1.25 6.49
C VAL A 262 -16.98 0.19 6.69
N GLU A 263 -18.17 0.62 7.06
CA GLU A 263 -19.32 -0.24 7.33
C GLU A 263 -19.78 -1.01 6.09
N GLY A 264 -19.70 -0.36 4.93
CA GLY A 264 -20.11 -0.91 3.66
C GLY A 264 -19.92 0.08 2.52
N TYR A 265 -20.22 -0.37 1.33
CA TYR A 265 -20.17 0.45 0.12
C TYR A 265 -21.47 0.34 -0.69
N LYS A 266 -21.80 1.38 -1.43
CA LYS A 266 -22.92 1.35 -2.37
C LYS A 266 -22.48 0.63 -3.66
N ARG A 267 -23.20 -0.41 -4.01
CA ARG A 267 -23.07 -1.09 -5.30
C ARG A 267 -24.18 -0.62 -6.21
N ARG A 268 -23.85 -0.26 -7.45
CA ARG A 268 -24.80 0.08 -8.50
C ARG A 268 -24.99 -1.11 -9.43
N LYS A 269 -26.26 -1.47 -9.68
CA LYS A 269 -26.65 -2.45 -10.69
C LYS A 269 -27.45 -1.74 -11.77
N LYS A 270 -27.02 -1.84 -13.03
CA LYS A 270 -27.77 -1.29 -14.16
C LYS A 270 -29.09 -2.02 -14.31
N ILE A 271 -30.17 -1.26 -14.39
CA ILE A 271 -31.51 -1.79 -14.59
C ILE A 271 -31.70 -2.04 -16.09
N ASN A 272 -32.23 -3.20 -16.46
CA ASN A 272 -32.53 -3.50 -17.85
C ASN A 272 -33.58 -2.49 -18.39
N GLN A 273 -33.40 -2.01 -19.61
CA GLN A 273 -34.31 -1.03 -20.23
C GLN A 273 -35.78 -1.45 -20.26
N PHE A 274 -36.03 -2.78 -20.25
CA PHE A 274 -37.38 -3.35 -20.26
C PHE A 274 -37.94 -3.64 -18.85
N ASP A 275 -37.15 -3.41 -17.80
CA ASP A 275 -37.60 -3.62 -16.42
C ASP A 275 -38.31 -2.36 -15.89
N THR A 276 -39.62 -2.46 -15.77
CA THR A 276 -40.49 -1.37 -15.26
C THR A 276 -40.83 -1.51 -13.79
N HIS A 277 -40.40 -2.63 -13.13
CA HIS A 277 -40.75 -2.95 -11.75
C HIS A 277 -39.65 -2.60 -10.75
N THR A 278 -38.39 -2.57 -11.20
CA THR A 278 -37.26 -2.26 -10.32
C THR A 278 -37.21 -0.75 -10.02
N LYS A 279 -37.11 -0.43 -8.71
CA LYS A 279 -36.95 0.95 -8.26
C LYS A 279 -35.67 1.55 -8.85
N VAL A 280 -35.79 2.74 -9.45
CA VAL A 280 -34.66 3.51 -9.97
C VAL A 280 -34.16 4.43 -8.87
N ASP A 281 -32.92 4.21 -8.42
CA ASP A 281 -32.30 5.05 -7.39
C ASP A 281 -31.40 6.14 -8.00
N PHE A 282 -30.87 5.90 -9.21
CA PHE A 282 -29.95 6.81 -9.89
C PHE A 282 -30.09 6.70 -11.41
N VAL A 283 -30.02 7.83 -12.11
CA VAL A 283 -29.92 7.91 -13.57
C VAL A 283 -28.62 8.61 -13.92
N ASP A 284 -27.79 7.98 -14.75
CA ASP A 284 -26.50 8.56 -15.16
C ASP A 284 -26.65 9.57 -16.31
N GLN A 285 -25.52 10.17 -16.69
CA GLN A 285 -25.48 11.20 -17.75
C GLN A 285 -25.88 10.66 -19.13
N ASN A 286 -25.87 9.34 -19.32
CA ASN A 286 -26.28 8.68 -20.56
C ASN A 286 -27.79 8.30 -20.57
N GLY A 287 -28.51 8.55 -19.46
CA GLY A 287 -29.89 8.18 -19.27
C GLY A 287 -30.09 6.74 -18.81
N ASP A 288 -29.04 6.02 -18.48
CA ASP A 288 -29.12 4.67 -17.95
C ASP A 288 -29.63 4.67 -16.51
N LYS A 289 -30.53 3.75 -16.21
CA LYS A 289 -31.14 3.60 -14.89
C LYS A 289 -30.39 2.60 -14.05
N TRP A 290 -30.18 2.92 -12.77
CA TRP A 290 -29.40 2.12 -11.82
C TRP A 290 -30.18 1.94 -10.52
N GLN A 291 -30.04 0.77 -9.95
CA GLN A 291 -30.45 0.46 -8.58
C GLN A 291 -29.22 0.52 -7.69
N GLU A 292 -29.33 1.16 -6.53
CA GLU A 292 -28.28 1.21 -5.50
C GLU A 292 -28.65 0.31 -4.32
N PHE A 293 -27.69 -0.45 -3.83
CA PHE A 293 -27.82 -1.20 -2.59
C PHE A 293 -26.52 -1.19 -1.81
N MET A 294 -26.67 -1.17 -0.48
CA MET A 294 -25.54 -1.24 0.42
C MET A 294 -25.02 -2.69 0.47
N VAL A 295 -23.70 -2.84 0.30
CA VAL A 295 -22.98 -4.06 0.56
C VAL A 295 -22.24 -3.86 1.87
N TYR A 296 -22.77 -4.40 2.93
CA TYR A 296 -22.17 -4.32 4.25
C TYR A 296 -21.00 -5.31 4.38
N HIS A 297 -20.08 -4.99 5.28
CA HIS A 297 -19.08 -5.93 5.76
C HIS A 297 -19.75 -7.21 6.27
N ASN A 298 -19.15 -8.38 5.99
CA ASN A 298 -19.81 -9.65 6.24
C ASN A 298 -20.27 -9.85 7.69
N LYS A 299 -19.47 -9.42 8.67
CA LYS A 299 -19.82 -9.57 10.08
C LYS A 299 -20.96 -8.62 10.51
N ILE A 300 -21.16 -7.51 9.83
CA ILE A 300 -22.36 -6.69 10.01
C ILE A 300 -23.61 -7.42 9.56
N ASN A 301 -23.55 -8.15 8.43
CA ASN A 301 -24.66 -8.97 7.98
C ASN A 301 -24.99 -10.09 8.99
N ASP A 302 -23.99 -10.70 9.62
CA ASP A 302 -24.20 -11.71 10.65
C ASP A 302 -24.83 -11.08 11.90
N TRP A 303 -24.35 -9.91 12.33
CA TRP A 303 -24.94 -9.16 13.43
C TRP A 303 -26.42 -8.80 13.18
N LEU A 304 -26.77 -8.30 11.99
CA LEU A 304 -28.16 -7.99 11.61
C LEU A 304 -29.07 -9.20 11.71
N LYS A 305 -28.58 -10.38 11.32
CA LYS A 305 -29.35 -11.64 11.38
C LYS A 305 -29.58 -12.11 12.82
N ILE A 306 -28.55 -12.01 13.67
CA ILE A 306 -28.57 -12.55 15.04
C ILE A 306 -29.30 -11.58 15.97
N SER A 307 -28.94 -10.31 15.97
CA SER A 307 -29.53 -9.28 16.82
C SER A 307 -30.96 -8.89 16.43
N LYS A 308 -31.34 -9.14 15.17
CA LYS A 308 -32.60 -8.67 14.55
C LYS A 308 -32.77 -7.15 14.60
N GLU A 309 -31.70 -6.42 14.86
CA GLU A 309 -31.72 -4.95 14.83
C GLU A 309 -31.75 -4.46 13.38
N THR A 310 -32.46 -3.34 13.18
CA THR A 310 -32.54 -2.66 11.88
C THR A 310 -31.84 -1.31 11.89
N ASP A 311 -31.54 -0.78 13.09
CA ASP A 311 -30.84 0.49 13.27
C ASP A 311 -29.34 0.23 13.47
N PHE A 312 -28.55 0.54 12.44
CA PHE A 312 -27.09 0.41 12.49
C PHE A 312 -26.45 1.22 13.62
N LYS A 313 -27.08 2.30 14.09
CA LYS A 313 -26.57 3.11 15.22
C LYS A 313 -26.43 2.31 16.52
N LYS A 314 -27.11 1.17 16.63
CA LYS A 314 -27.00 0.24 17.76
C LYS A 314 -25.89 -0.79 17.57
N SER A 315 -25.24 -0.82 16.44
CA SER A 315 -24.17 -1.79 16.17
C SER A 315 -22.89 -1.43 16.92
N PRO A 316 -22.07 -2.43 17.29
CA PRO A 316 -20.76 -2.20 17.89
C PRO A 316 -19.80 -1.41 17.00
N TRP A 317 -20.03 -1.39 15.69
CA TRP A 317 -19.20 -0.65 14.71
C TRP A 317 -19.60 0.83 14.58
N TYR A 318 -20.78 1.24 15.05
CA TYR A 318 -21.22 2.62 14.93
C TYR A 318 -20.26 3.59 15.63
N LYS A 319 -19.68 4.51 14.87
CA LYS A 319 -18.61 5.42 15.33
C LYS A 319 -17.39 4.66 15.90
N ALA A 320 -17.06 3.52 15.32
CA ALA A 320 -15.90 2.72 15.67
C ALA A 320 -15.17 2.18 14.43
N CYS A 321 -15.43 2.76 13.25
CA CYS A 321 -14.65 2.55 12.05
C CYS A 321 -13.34 3.35 12.07
N SER A 322 -12.43 3.04 11.17
CA SER A 322 -11.07 3.60 11.16
C SER A 322 -11.00 5.12 11.19
N ALA A 323 -11.93 5.81 10.54
CA ALA A 323 -12.00 7.28 10.51
C ALA A 323 -12.65 7.90 11.77
N ASP A 324 -13.37 7.10 12.56
CA ASP A 324 -14.13 7.60 13.71
C ASP A 324 -13.36 7.55 15.02
N ILE A 325 -12.33 6.68 15.09
CA ILE A 325 -11.63 6.38 16.33
C ILE A 325 -10.61 7.47 16.63
N ASP A 326 -10.69 8.01 17.84
CA ASP A 326 -9.68 8.93 18.34
C ASP A 326 -8.26 8.30 18.29
N TRP A 327 -7.31 9.03 17.75
CA TRP A 327 -5.95 8.54 17.52
C TRP A 327 -5.23 8.18 18.85
N ILE A 328 -5.54 8.85 19.99
CA ILE A 328 -4.97 8.52 21.30
C ILE A 328 -5.42 7.11 21.71
N ASN A 329 -6.71 6.82 21.59
CA ASN A 329 -7.25 5.51 21.96
C ASN A 329 -6.75 4.41 21.00
N ARG A 330 -6.56 4.75 19.74
CA ARG A 330 -5.94 3.87 18.75
C ARG A 330 -4.52 3.48 19.17
N ILE A 331 -3.70 4.47 19.56
CA ILE A 331 -2.33 4.25 20.02
C ILE A 331 -2.31 3.49 21.35
N LYS A 332 -3.19 3.81 22.30
CA LYS A 332 -3.28 3.09 23.58
C LYS A 332 -3.55 1.60 23.36
N LEU A 333 -4.48 1.26 22.49
CA LEU A 333 -4.79 -0.13 22.16
C LEU A 333 -3.57 -0.84 21.56
N GLN A 334 -2.89 -0.21 20.59
CA GLN A 334 -1.67 -0.74 19.99
C GLN A 334 -0.54 -0.88 21.02
N ALA A 335 -0.33 0.12 21.86
CA ALA A 335 0.70 0.11 22.91
C ALA A 335 0.45 -1.01 23.94
N THR A 336 -0.81 -1.25 24.29
CA THR A 336 -1.19 -2.37 25.15
C THR A 336 -0.84 -3.71 24.51
N ALA A 337 -1.22 -3.92 23.25
CA ALA A 337 -0.83 -5.12 22.50
C ALA A 337 0.70 -5.27 22.39
N GLN A 338 1.44 -4.16 22.17
CA GLN A 338 2.89 -4.17 22.03
C GLN A 338 3.63 -4.66 23.28
N GLN A 339 3.04 -4.53 24.46
CA GLN A 339 3.63 -5.08 25.69
C GLN A 339 3.77 -6.60 25.66
N HIS A 340 2.98 -7.28 24.83
CA HIS A 340 2.93 -8.73 24.70
C HIS A 340 3.51 -9.25 23.37
N VAL A 341 3.98 -8.36 22.50
CA VAL A 341 4.56 -8.71 21.19
C VAL A 341 6.05 -8.45 21.19
N CYS A 342 6.86 -9.49 20.97
CA CYS A 342 8.33 -9.36 20.95
C CYS A 342 8.87 -8.71 19.68
N HIS A 343 8.22 -8.88 18.54
CA HIS A 343 8.46 -8.08 17.34
C HIS A 343 7.71 -6.73 17.41
N ALA A 344 7.28 -6.19 16.30
CA ALA A 344 6.46 -5.00 16.23
C ALA A 344 5.03 -5.33 15.78
N ILE A 345 4.23 -4.30 15.57
CA ILE A 345 2.82 -4.40 15.19
C ILE A 345 2.60 -3.50 13.98
N SER A 346 2.09 -4.08 12.89
CA SER A 346 1.57 -3.29 11.77
C SER A 346 0.20 -2.74 12.14
N SER A 347 0.12 -1.42 12.24
CA SER A 347 -1.12 -0.72 12.61
C SER A 347 -1.13 0.65 11.98
N THR A 348 -2.28 1.04 11.40
CA THR A 348 -2.44 2.30 10.68
C THR A 348 -3.41 3.23 11.39
N ILE A 349 -3.00 4.47 11.59
CA ILE A 349 -3.84 5.55 12.08
C ILE A 349 -4.37 6.33 10.87
N ASN A 350 -5.67 6.27 10.64
CA ASN A 350 -6.32 7.01 9.58
C ASN A 350 -6.61 8.43 10.05
N LEU A 351 -6.20 9.41 9.25
CA LEU A 351 -6.31 10.84 9.56
C LEU A 351 -7.03 11.57 8.42
N PRO A 352 -7.80 12.62 8.72
CA PRO A 352 -8.49 13.42 7.72
C PRO A 352 -7.49 14.18 6.83
N GLU A 353 -7.97 14.60 5.65
CA GLU A 353 -7.16 15.30 4.64
C GLU A 353 -6.54 16.62 5.15
N ASP A 354 -7.24 17.32 6.03
CA ASP A 354 -6.86 18.62 6.58
C ASP A 354 -5.97 18.54 7.84
N ILE A 355 -5.50 17.33 8.21
CA ILE A 355 -4.60 17.14 9.35
C ILE A 355 -3.29 17.94 9.16
N THR A 356 -2.83 18.59 10.22
CA THR A 356 -1.59 19.39 10.19
C THR A 356 -0.35 18.52 10.44
N GLU A 357 0.82 18.99 9.99
CA GLU A 357 2.11 18.32 10.23
C GLU A 357 2.45 18.24 11.71
N GLU A 358 2.10 19.29 12.49
CA GLU A 358 2.32 19.32 13.94
C GLU A 358 1.52 18.19 14.63
N LYS A 359 0.28 17.96 14.15
CA LYS A 359 -0.55 16.89 14.72
C LYS A 359 -0.02 15.50 14.38
N VAL A 360 0.49 15.31 13.17
CA VAL A 360 1.18 14.06 12.80
C VAL A 360 2.41 13.83 13.66
N SER A 361 3.21 14.88 13.90
CA SER A 361 4.38 14.83 14.79
C SER A 361 3.98 14.46 16.24
N GLU A 362 2.88 15.04 16.75
CA GLU A 362 2.33 14.71 18.06
C GLU A 362 1.94 13.23 18.16
N ILE A 363 1.29 12.67 17.14
CA ILE A 363 0.90 11.27 17.06
C ILE A 363 2.12 10.34 17.15
N TYR A 364 3.17 10.60 16.36
CA TYR A 364 4.40 9.82 16.41
C TYR A 364 5.08 9.89 17.78
N LEU A 365 5.17 11.10 18.35
CA LEU A 365 5.76 11.31 19.66
C LEU A 365 4.97 10.61 20.77
N TYR A 366 3.64 10.65 20.71
CA TYR A 366 2.78 9.96 21.66
C TYR A 366 2.95 8.44 21.57
N GLY A 367 3.00 7.89 20.37
CA GLY A 367 3.24 6.47 20.15
C GLY A 367 4.60 6.00 20.68
N PHE A 368 5.65 6.77 20.42
CA PHE A 368 6.98 6.50 20.98
C PHE A 368 6.96 6.49 22.51
N LYS A 369 6.37 7.52 23.15
CA LYS A 369 6.24 7.61 24.61
C LYS A 369 5.37 6.50 25.21
N SER A 370 4.41 5.98 24.45
CA SER A 370 3.55 4.87 24.86
C SER A 370 4.20 3.49 24.71
N GLY A 371 5.41 3.41 24.14
CA GLY A 371 6.17 2.18 23.98
C GLY A 371 5.81 1.37 22.71
N CYS A 372 5.17 1.99 21.72
CA CYS A 372 5.01 1.37 20.40
C CYS A 372 6.37 1.28 19.70
N LYS A 373 6.63 0.16 19.02
CA LYS A 373 7.86 -0.04 18.24
C LYS A 373 7.76 0.54 16.81
N GLY A 374 6.56 0.83 16.34
CA GLY A 374 6.29 1.47 15.07
C GLY A 374 4.85 1.99 15.02
N ILE A 375 4.60 2.99 14.21
CA ILE A 375 3.27 3.54 13.91
C ILE A 375 3.25 3.93 12.44
N THR A 376 2.17 3.58 11.75
CA THR A 376 1.89 4.05 10.40
C THR A 376 0.75 5.06 10.44
N VAL A 377 0.90 6.16 9.71
CA VAL A 377 -0.13 7.17 9.55
C VAL A 377 -0.57 7.20 8.09
N TYR A 378 -1.87 7.19 7.86
CA TYR A 378 -2.47 7.37 6.56
C TYR A 378 -3.37 8.61 6.58
N ARG A 379 -3.06 9.62 5.76
CA ARG A 379 -3.89 10.81 5.56
C ARG A 379 -4.80 10.60 4.36
N ASP A 380 -6.08 10.89 4.51
CA ASP A 380 -7.05 10.82 3.41
C ASP A 380 -6.57 11.63 2.20
N ASN A 381 -6.81 11.11 1.00
CA ASN A 381 -6.43 11.70 -0.29
C ASN A 381 -4.90 11.92 -0.51
N CYS A 382 -4.03 11.42 0.37
CA CYS A 382 -2.58 11.52 0.13
C CYS A 382 -2.09 10.57 -0.98
N ARG A 383 -2.89 9.61 -1.38
CA ARG A 383 -2.63 8.62 -2.46
C ARG A 383 -3.94 8.30 -3.18
N THR A 384 -3.83 7.84 -4.43
CA THR A 384 -4.99 7.27 -5.14
C THR A 384 -5.46 6.04 -4.37
N GLY A 385 -6.60 6.14 -3.69
CA GLY A 385 -7.05 5.14 -2.73
C GLY A 385 -7.45 3.81 -3.38
N VAL A 386 -7.02 2.72 -2.78
CA VAL A 386 -7.52 1.36 -3.08
C VAL A 386 -8.93 1.17 -2.50
N LEU A 387 -9.26 1.89 -1.41
CA LEU A 387 -10.58 1.89 -0.77
C LEU A 387 -11.09 3.33 -0.73
N VAL A 388 -12.29 3.56 -1.27
CA VAL A 388 -12.92 4.88 -1.36
C VAL A 388 -14.16 4.90 -0.47
N ASN A 389 -14.24 5.89 0.41
CA ASN A 389 -15.38 6.08 1.32
C ASN A 389 -16.61 6.61 0.55
N VAL A 390 -17.80 6.13 0.90
CA VAL A 390 -19.05 6.39 0.14
C VAL A 390 -19.62 7.80 0.37
N ASP A 391 -19.30 8.45 1.49
CA ASP A 391 -19.91 9.71 1.91
C ASP A 391 -19.12 10.97 1.56
N ASN A 392 -17.95 10.85 0.95
CA ASN A 392 -17.26 12.01 0.42
C ASN A 392 -17.91 12.52 -0.87
N LYS A 393 -18.95 13.33 -0.71
CA LYS A 393 -19.38 14.30 -1.71
C LYS A 393 -18.31 15.39 -1.87
N LYS A 394 -17.10 15.03 -2.25
CA LYS A 394 -16.13 15.96 -2.82
C LYS A 394 -15.25 15.17 -3.77
N ASP A 395 -15.41 15.53 -5.02
CA ASP A 395 -14.52 15.26 -6.13
C ASP A 395 -13.96 13.82 -6.21
N ASN A 396 -14.80 12.97 -6.81
CA ASN A 396 -14.27 11.87 -7.59
C ASN A 396 -13.11 12.43 -8.42
N VAL A 397 -11.88 12.09 -8.05
CA VAL A 397 -10.86 11.85 -9.04
C VAL A 397 -11.28 10.53 -9.73
N SER A 398 -12.45 10.55 -10.38
CA SER A 398 -12.68 9.72 -11.52
C SER A 398 -11.51 10.07 -12.44
N ILE A 399 -10.81 9.08 -12.96
CA ILE A 399 -10.25 9.21 -14.30
C ILE A 399 -11.42 9.78 -15.07
N LYS A 400 -11.43 11.12 -15.28
CA LYS A 400 -12.39 11.73 -16.16
C LYS A 400 -12.09 11.05 -17.48
N LEU A 401 -12.91 10.08 -17.85
CA LEU A 401 -13.04 9.66 -19.23
C LEU A 401 -13.61 10.88 -19.93
N ASN A 402 -12.71 11.83 -20.23
CA ASN A 402 -13.05 12.96 -21.05
C ASN A 402 -13.26 12.38 -22.42
N ASN A 403 -14.52 12.25 -22.82
CA ASN A 403 -14.82 12.01 -24.23
C ASN A 403 -14.16 13.14 -25.00
N ALA A 404 -13.26 12.78 -25.90
CA ALA A 404 -12.59 13.75 -26.74
C ALA A 404 -13.65 14.66 -27.42
N PRO A 405 -13.54 15.99 -27.33
CA PRO A 405 -14.47 16.89 -28.01
C PRO A 405 -14.46 16.55 -29.51
N LYS A 406 -15.60 16.67 -30.16
CA LYS A 406 -15.73 16.37 -31.58
C LYS A 406 -14.82 17.29 -32.39
N ARG A 407 -13.91 16.70 -33.16
CA ARG A 407 -12.97 17.45 -33.98
C ARG A 407 -13.72 18.28 -35.03
N PRO A 408 -13.51 19.61 -35.08
CA PRO A 408 -13.98 20.45 -36.18
C PRO A 408 -13.35 20.04 -37.53
N ASN A 409 -14.03 20.38 -38.64
CA ASN A 409 -13.49 20.12 -39.97
C ASN A 409 -12.17 20.86 -40.25
N VAL A 410 -12.04 22.05 -39.64
CA VAL A 410 -10.82 22.89 -39.73
C VAL A 410 -10.39 23.27 -38.34
N LEU A 411 -9.10 23.16 -38.05
CA LEU A 411 -8.46 23.60 -36.82
C LEU A 411 -7.39 24.63 -37.14
N ASN A 412 -7.27 25.65 -36.30
CA ASN A 412 -6.06 26.49 -36.31
C ASN A 412 -4.85 25.62 -35.97
N CYS A 413 -3.70 25.94 -36.52
CA CYS A 413 -2.47 25.22 -36.15
C CYS A 413 -1.25 26.16 -36.12
N ASP A 414 -0.34 25.84 -35.21
CA ASP A 414 1.03 26.38 -35.21
C ASP A 414 1.96 25.40 -35.92
N ILE A 415 2.92 25.95 -36.67
CA ILE A 415 3.86 25.18 -37.49
C ILE A 415 5.28 25.42 -36.95
N TYR A 416 5.93 24.35 -36.48
CA TYR A 416 7.30 24.38 -36.02
C TYR A 416 8.21 23.70 -37.03
N HIS A 417 9.23 24.43 -37.50
CA HIS A 417 10.27 23.89 -38.37
C HIS A 417 11.45 23.46 -37.47
N ILE A 418 11.81 22.18 -37.56
CA ILE A 418 12.82 21.58 -36.67
C ILE A 418 13.81 20.77 -37.52
N SER A 419 14.99 20.48 -36.97
CA SER A 419 15.96 19.57 -37.59
C SER A 419 16.09 18.30 -36.73
N VAL A 420 16.00 17.15 -37.37
CA VAL A 420 16.20 15.82 -36.79
C VAL A 420 17.35 15.16 -37.55
N LYS A 421 18.47 14.91 -36.88
CA LYS A 421 19.68 14.32 -37.49
C LYS A 421 20.14 15.00 -38.80
N GLY A 422 19.98 16.31 -38.89
CA GLY A 422 20.36 17.09 -40.06
C GLY A 422 19.29 17.16 -41.17
N GLU A 423 18.19 16.41 -41.05
CA GLU A 423 17.06 16.47 -41.97
C GLU A 423 16.00 17.47 -41.49
N LYS A 424 15.27 18.07 -42.42
CA LYS A 424 14.20 19.01 -42.12
C LYS A 424 12.92 18.28 -41.74
N TYR A 425 12.34 18.66 -40.63
CA TYR A 425 11.06 18.16 -40.13
C TYR A 425 10.12 19.33 -39.82
N ILE A 426 8.84 19.09 -39.87
CA ILE A 426 7.82 20.01 -39.37
C ILE A 426 7.00 19.32 -38.27
N VAL A 427 6.52 20.13 -37.31
CA VAL A 427 5.49 19.73 -36.35
C VAL A 427 4.35 20.71 -36.49
N ALA A 428 3.20 20.24 -36.99
CA ALA A 428 1.95 20.99 -37.07
C ALA A 428 1.09 20.65 -35.83
N VAL A 429 0.89 21.61 -34.94
CA VAL A 429 0.09 21.45 -33.72
C VAL A 429 -1.30 22.03 -33.97
N GLY A 430 -2.31 21.21 -34.13
CA GLY A 430 -3.71 21.61 -34.28
C GLY A 430 -4.29 22.05 -32.94
N LEU A 431 -4.94 23.22 -32.95
CA LEU A 431 -5.45 23.88 -31.76
C LEU A 431 -6.98 23.87 -31.73
N LEU A 432 -7.57 23.48 -30.60
CA LEU A 432 -8.97 23.66 -30.28
C LEU A 432 -9.06 24.64 -29.10
N ASP A 433 -9.78 25.76 -29.30
CA ASP A 433 -9.90 26.85 -28.31
C ASP A 433 -8.53 27.35 -27.77
N GLY A 434 -7.52 27.37 -28.66
CA GLY A 434 -6.17 27.83 -28.34
C GLY A 434 -5.29 26.80 -27.61
N MET A 435 -5.80 25.58 -27.35
CA MET A 435 -5.06 24.50 -26.70
C MET A 435 -4.70 23.38 -27.68
N PRO A 436 -3.52 22.74 -27.54
CA PRO A 436 -3.14 21.61 -28.37
C PRO A 436 -4.16 20.48 -28.32
N TYR A 437 -4.65 20.09 -29.49
CA TYR A 437 -5.67 19.04 -29.66
C TYR A 437 -5.15 17.85 -30.46
N GLU A 438 -4.32 18.10 -31.46
CA GLU A 438 -3.68 17.05 -32.29
C GLU A 438 -2.32 17.51 -32.80
N ILE A 439 -1.48 16.58 -33.15
CA ILE A 439 -0.20 16.84 -33.80
C ILE A 439 -0.06 16.04 -35.06
N PHE A 440 0.70 16.58 -36.02
CA PHE A 440 1.25 15.90 -37.17
C PHE A 440 2.71 16.31 -37.29
N ALA A 441 3.62 15.38 -37.17
CA ALA A 441 5.04 15.64 -37.22
C ALA A 441 5.72 14.66 -38.18
N GLY A 442 6.70 15.08 -38.92
CA GLY A 442 7.44 14.21 -39.83
C GLY A 442 8.39 14.99 -40.74
N LYS A 443 9.00 14.26 -41.66
CA LYS A 443 10.02 14.80 -42.54
C LYS A 443 9.40 15.74 -43.59
N ASP A 444 9.91 16.99 -43.62
CA ASP A 444 9.51 17.99 -44.62
C ASP A 444 10.45 17.92 -45.83
N ASN A 445 9.95 17.48 -46.97
CA ASN A 445 10.69 17.43 -48.21
C ASN A 445 10.84 18.82 -48.88
N ASN A 446 10.88 19.91 -48.11
CA ASN A 446 10.92 21.31 -48.51
C ASN A 446 9.60 21.84 -49.13
N GLU A 447 8.50 21.18 -48.87
CA GLU A 447 7.20 21.62 -49.37
C GLU A 447 6.65 22.81 -48.56
N VAL A 448 6.90 22.87 -47.22
CA VAL A 448 6.43 23.95 -46.35
C VAL A 448 7.53 24.98 -46.14
N ALA A 449 7.36 26.17 -46.69
CA ALA A 449 8.35 27.22 -46.53
C ALA A 449 8.43 27.72 -45.07
N VAL A 450 9.66 27.96 -44.55
CA VAL A 450 9.97 28.39 -43.17
C VAL A 450 9.25 29.68 -42.72
N LYS A 451 8.79 30.49 -43.69
CA LYS A 451 7.99 31.70 -43.40
C LYS A 451 6.62 31.42 -42.83
N TYR A 452 6.08 30.20 -42.99
CA TYR A 452 4.78 29.81 -42.46
C TYR A 452 4.98 29.26 -41.02
N LYS A 453 4.56 30.04 -40.03
CA LYS A 453 4.61 29.66 -38.61
C LYS A 453 3.22 29.29 -38.08
N ASP A 454 2.17 29.62 -38.81
CA ASP A 454 0.79 29.28 -38.52
C ASP A 454 0.02 28.90 -39.77
N GLY A 455 -1.11 28.22 -39.57
CA GLY A 455 -1.95 27.77 -40.68
C GLY A 455 -3.26 27.14 -40.16
N LEU A 456 -3.86 26.32 -41.02
CA LEU A 456 -5.10 25.59 -40.73
C LEU A 456 -4.93 24.14 -41.16
N ILE A 457 -5.37 23.21 -40.28
CA ILE A 457 -5.47 21.79 -40.61
C ILE A 457 -6.89 21.45 -41.02
N LYS A 458 -7.10 21.22 -42.32
CA LYS A 458 -8.39 20.87 -42.90
C LYS A 458 -8.54 19.37 -43.07
N LYS A 459 -9.57 18.78 -42.45
CA LYS A 459 -9.93 17.38 -42.70
C LYS A 459 -10.64 17.25 -44.02
N VAL A 460 -10.01 16.60 -45.01
CA VAL A 460 -10.57 16.37 -46.35
C VAL A 460 -11.50 15.17 -46.35
N LYS A 461 -11.03 14.04 -45.77
CA LYS A 461 -11.80 12.81 -45.56
C LYS A 461 -11.18 12.02 -44.41
N ARG A 462 -11.75 10.87 -44.05
CA ARG A 462 -11.18 10.01 -43.03
C ARG A 462 -9.77 9.60 -43.41
N GLY A 463 -8.77 9.93 -42.57
CA GLY A 463 -7.35 9.62 -42.79
C GLY A 463 -6.62 10.57 -43.76
N LYS A 464 -7.25 11.65 -44.26
CA LYS A 464 -6.58 12.68 -45.09
C LYS A 464 -6.78 14.07 -44.50
N TYR A 465 -5.68 14.75 -44.16
CA TYR A 465 -5.64 16.08 -43.52
C TYR A 465 -4.67 16.97 -44.29
N SER A 466 -5.16 18.08 -44.84
CA SER A 466 -4.33 19.04 -45.58
C SER A 466 -3.95 20.21 -44.71
N LEU A 467 -2.71 20.67 -44.80
CA LEU A 467 -2.24 21.92 -44.23
C LEU A 467 -2.48 23.03 -45.22
N ILE A 468 -3.18 24.07 -44.82
CA ILE A 468 -3.45 25.24 -45.68
C ILE A 468 -3.07 26.53 -44.92
N ASN A 469 -2.72 27.57 -45.67
CA ASN A 469 -2.50 28.89 -45.08
C ASN A 469 -3.85 29.65 -44.87
N LYS A 470 -3.81 30.81 -44.24
CA LYS A 470 -4.98 31.66 -44.00
C LYS A 470 -5.69 32.12 -45.29
N ASN A 471 -5.03 32.05 -46.44
CA ASN A 471 -5.60 32.39 -47.76
C ASN A 471 -6.10 31.14 -48.52
N ASN A 472 -6.31 30.01 -47.84
CA ASN A 472 -6.75 28.73 -48.37
C ASN A 472 -5.79 28.11 -49.42
N VAL A 473 -4.51 28.53 -49.49
CA VAL A 473 -3.50 27.88 -50.34
C VAL A 473 -3.00 26.62 -49.63
N VAL A 474 -2.98 25.50 -50.33
CA VAL A 474 -2.47 24.23 -49.78
C VAL A 474 -0.96 24.31 -49.63
N LEU A 475 -0.47 24.13 -48.41
CA LEU A 475 0.94 24.06 -48.04
C LEU A 475 1.44 22.62 -48.04
N TYR A 476 0.57 21.66 -47.66
CA TYR A 476 0.85 20.25 -47.69
C TYR A 476 -0.44 19.45 -47.94
N GLU A 477 -0.42 18.54 -48.92
CA GLU A 477 -1.62 17.82 -49.40
C GLU A 477 -2.21 16.87 -48.34
N ASN A 478 -1.34 16.09 -47.68
CA ASN A 478 -1.78 15.13 -46.67
C ASN A 478 -0.73 14.98 -45.56
N LEU A 479 -0.98 15.58 -44.40
CA LEU A 479 -0.06 15.55 -43.26
C LEU A 479 0.26 14.14 -42.72
N VAL A 480 -0.58 13.14 -43.00
CA VAL A 480 -0.30 11.77 -42.59
C VAL A 480 0.88 11.16 -43.38
N ASP A 481 1.13 11.67 -44.57
CA ASP A 481 2.22 11.19 -45.43
C ASP A 481 3.61 11.77 -45.03
N LEU A 482 3.66 12.61 -43.96
CA LEU A 482 4.92 13.13 -43.41
C LEU A 482 5.73 12.08 -42.64
N CYS A 483 5.06 11.06 -42.10
CA CYS A 483 5.59 10.12 -41.13
C CYS A 483 5.88 8.75 -41.71
N ASP A 484 6.86 8.05 -41.18
CA ASP A 484 6.91 6.60 -41.26
C ASP A 484 5.90 5.93 -40.32
N HIS A 485 5.82 4.59 -40.32
CA HIS A 485 4.82 3.87 -39.51
C HIS A 485 4.96 4.08 -37.99
N ASP A 486 6.20 4.17 -37.47
CA ASP A 486 6.45 4.32 -36.05
C ASP A 486 6.21 5.77 -35.60
N GLU A 487 6.59 6.73 -36.43
CA GLU A 487 6.34 8.16 -36.24
C GLU A 487 4.83 8.46 -36.26
N GLU A 488 4.07 7.89 -37.22
CA GLU A 488 2.61 7.99 -37.30
C GLU A 488 1.94 7.43 -36.03
N ALA A 489 2.40 6.28 -35.55
CA ALA A 489 1.86 5.68 -34.32
C ALA A 489 2.08 6.59 -33.11
N LEU A 490 3.26 7.21 -32.98
CA LEU A 490 3.56 8.16 -31.91
C LEU A 490 2.67 9.42 -32.00
N ASP A 491 2.53 10.02 -33.18
CA ASP A 491 1.68 11.17 -33.44
C ASP A 491 0.22 10.91 -33.06
N ARG A 492 -0.29 9.72 -33.41
CA ARG A 492 -1.65 9.28 -33.06
C ARG A 492 -1.84 9.12 -31.56
N MET A 493 -0.85 8.54 -30.85
CA MET A 493 -0.92 8.37 -29.40
C MET A 493 -0.85 9.70 -28.67
N ILE A 494 0.03 10.62 -29.06
CA ILE A 494 0.11 11.97 -28.52
C ILE A 494 -1.18 12.72 -28.78
N SER A 495 -1.69 12.71 -30.01
CA SER A 495 -2.97 13.34 -30.37
C SER A 495 -4.13 12.77 -29.55
N THR A 496 -4.17 11.46 -29.31
CA THR A 496 -5.18 10.83 -28.46
C THR A 496 -5.06 11.34 -27.02
N SER A 497 -3.86 11.38 -26.45
CA SER A 497 -3.62 11.89 -25.11
C SER A 497 -4.08 13.35 -24.96
N LEU A 498 -3.73 14.22 -25.91
CA LEU A 498 -4.14 15.64 -25.90
C LEU A 498 -5.68 15.80 -26.00
N ARG A 499 -6.32 15.05 -26.89
CA ARG A 499 -7.79 15.07 -27.09
C ARG A 499 -8.54 14.64 -25.83
N HIS A 500 -8.00 13.70 -25.08
CA HIS A 500 -8.59 13.21 -23.83
C HIS A 500 -8.16 14.01 -22.59
N GLY A 501 -7.52 15.17 -22.78
CA GLY A 501 -7.25 16.14 -21.72
C GLY A 501 -6.04 15.83 -20.85
N SER A 502 -5.07 15.04 -21.36
CA SER A 502 -3.78 14.90 -20.69
C SER A 502 -3.08 16.26 -20.59
N GLU A 503 -2.58 16.60 -19.42
CA GLU A 503 -1.82 17.84 -19.26
C GLU A 503 -0.54 17.81 -20.11
N ILE A 504 -0.31 18.87 -20.87
CA ILE A 504 0.82 18.98 -21.82
C ILE A 504 2.16 18.74 -21.13
N LYS A 505 2.32 19.20 -19.88
CA LYS A 505 3.57 19.02 -19.12
C LYS A 505 3.96 17.53 -18.97
N PHE A 506 2.98 16.64 -18.72
CA PHE A 506 3.24 15.20 -18.60
C PHE A 506 3.58 14.56 -19.92
N VAL A 507 2.90 14.97 -21.01
CA VAL A 507 3.24 14.49 -22.37
C VAL A 507 4.67 14.89 -22.73
N VAL A 508 5.03 16.16 -22.51
CA VAL A 508 6.38 16.67 -22.74
C VAL A 508 7.43 15.96 -21.87
N GLU A 509 7.11 15.69 -20.62
CA GLU A 509 8.01 14.97 -19.71
C GLU A 509 8.30 13.55 -20.22
N GLN A 510 7.27 12.79 -20.61
CA GLN A 510 7.46 11.42 -21.11
C GLN A 510 8.26 11.40 -22.42
N LEU A 511 7.96 12.30 -23.34
CA LEU A 511 8.73 12.43 -24.60
C LEU A 511 10.20 12.81 -24.36
N SER A 512 10.45 13.64 -23.35
CA SER A 512 11.81 14.07 -22.98
C SER A 512 12.64 12.94 -22.32
N LYS A 513 12.00 11.97 -21.68
CA LYS A 513 12.64 10.79 -21.05
C LYS A 513 13.03 9.69 -22.05
N THR A 514 12.59 9.79 -23.30
CA THR A 514 12.94 8.77 -24.31
C THR A 514 14.47 8.69 -24.48
N LYS A 515 14.99 7.45 -24.55
CA LYS A 515 16.40 7.21 -24.83
C LYS A 515 16.70 7.69 -26.27
N GLY A 516 17.77 8.45 -26.46
CA GLY A 516 18.18 8.96 -27.75
C GLY A 516 18.84 10.34 -27.66
N GLU A 517 19.38 10.80 -28.79
CA GLU A 517 20.01 12.11 -28.93
C GLU A 517 19.01 13.26 -28.72
N LEU A 518 19.51 14.45 -28.36
CA LEU A 518 18.68 15.65 -28.19
C LEU A 518 17.84 16.00 -29.43
N GLN A 519 18.28 15.59 -30.62
CA GLN A 519 17.61 15.80 -31.88
C GLN A 519 16.79 14.60 -32.35
N SER A 520 16.34 13.71 -31.44
CA SER A 520 15.43 12.62 -31.79
C SER A 520 14.02 13.14 -32.12
N PHE A 521 13.26 12.40 -32.91
CA PHE A 521 11.89 12.75 -33.31
C PHE A 521 11.00 13.07 -32.12
N ALA A 522 10.93 12.17 -31.12
CA ALA A 522 10.12 12.36 -29.92
C ALA A 522 10.49 13.63 -29.13
N LYS A 523 11.79 13.91 -28.96
CA LYS A 523 12.27 15.11 -28.26
C LYS A 523 12.00 16.39 -29.04
N SER A 524 11.93 16.29 -30.36
CA SER A 524 11.57 17.41 -31.23
C SER A 524 10.11 17.80 -31.07
N ILE A 525 9.21 16.82 -30.98
CA ILE A 525 7.79 17.05 -30.65
C ILE A 525 7.67 17.65 -29.23
N ALA A 526 8.44 17.13 -28.26
CA ALA A 526 8.45 17.69 -26.91
C ALA A 526 8.82 19.17 -26.90
N ARG A 527 9.80 19.62 -27.72
CA ARG A 527 10.17 21.03 -27.87
C ARG A 527 9.05 21.88 -28.43
N ALA A 528 8.32 21.41 -29.43
CA ALA A 528 7.17 22.11 -29.98
C ALA A 528 6.05 22.27 -28.91
N LEU A 529 5.71 21.20 -28.19
CA LEU A 529 4.69 21.20 -27.17
C LEU A 529 5.07 22.00 -25.91
N LYS A 530 6.35 22.19 -25.61
CA LYS A 530 6.81 23.04 -24.48
C LYS A 530 6.29 24.46 -24.57
N ASN A 531 6.05 25.00 -25.77
CA ASN A 531 5.55 26.37 -25.94
C ASN A 531 4.12 26.59 -25.40
N TYR A 532 3.40 25.52 -25.07
CA TYR A 532 2.03 25.56 -24.54
C TYR A 532 1.99 25.33 -23.02
N ILE A 533 3.13 25.18 -22.35
CA ILE A 533 3.21 25.10 -20.89
C ILE A 533 3.31 26.53 -20.34
N LYS A 534 2.43 26.88 -19.38
CA LYS A 534 2.37 28.25 -18.83
C LYS A 534 3.61 28.61 -18.04
N ASP A 535 4.03 29.88 -18.15
CA ASP A 535 5.09 30.45 -17.32
C ASP A 535 4.70 30.42 -15.83
N GLY A 536 5.71 30.16 -14.97
CA GLY A 536 5.53 30.05 -13.52
C GLY A 536 5.21 28.65 -13.02
N GLU A 537 5.02 27.64 -13.90
CA GLU A 537 4.86 26.25 -13.48
C GLU A 537 6.20 25.65 -13.00
N ALA A 538 6.14 24.92 -11.88
CA ALA A 538 7.31 24.20 -11.36
C ALA A 538 7.71 23.05 -12.30
N VAL A 539 9.02 22.89 -12.52
CA VAL A 539 9.58 21.75 -13.27
C VAL A 539 9.58 20.53 -12.36
N THR A 540 8.80 19.53 -12.72
CA THR A 540 8.68 18.30 -11.92
C THR A 540 9.93 17.42 -12.09
N GLY A 541 10.49 16.93 -10.99
CA GLY A 541 11.60 15.95 -11.01
C GLY A 541 12.99 16.51 -11.32
N GLN A 542 13.17 17.85 -11.33
CA GLN A 542 14.47 18.51 -11.45
C GLN A 542 14.63 19.58 -10.39
N GLU A 543 15.75 19.54 -9.69
CA GLU A 543 16.17 20.56 -8.74
C GLU A 543 17.33 21.39 -9.32
N CYS A 544 17.49 22.58 -8.82
CA CYS A 544 18.58 23.47 -9.24
C CYS A 544 19.94 22.81 -8.92
N PRO A 545 20.84 22.66 -9.90
CA PRO A 545 22.13 22.03 -9.67
C PRO A 545 23.04 22.86 -8.75
N GLU A 546 22.77 24.17 -8.58
CA GLU A 546 23.57 25.05 -7.75
C GLU A 546 23.07 25.13 -6.29
N CYS A 547 21.74 25.12 -6.06
CA CYS A 547 21.17 25.34 -4.73
C CYS A 547 20.10 24.37 -4.31
N GLN A 548 19.81 23.34 -5.12
CA GLN A 548 18.83 22.28 -4.88
C GLN A 548 17.37 22.77 -4.68
N SER A 549 17.09 24.04 -4.96
CA SER A 549 15.73 24.59 -4.91
C SER A 549 14.93 24.20 -6.15
N LYS A 550 13.59 24.30 -6.05
CA LYS A 550 12.69 24.03 -7.19
C LYS A 550 12.98 24.95 -8.37
N LEU A 551 12.95 24.37 -9.55
CA LEU A 551 13.07 25.09 -10.82
C LEU A 551 11.69 25.45 -11.35
N PHE A 552 11.59 26.58 -12.05
CA PHE A 552 10.35 27.09 -12.64
C PHE A 552 10.56 27.41 -14.13
N ARG A 553 9.50 27.36 -14.91
CA ARG A 553 9.53 27.77 -16.31
C ARG A 553 9.20 29.26 -16.42
N GLU A 554 9.98 29.98 -17.19
CA GLU A 554 9.75 31.39 -17.50
C GLU A 554 10.32 31.72 -18.88
N SER A 555 9.46 32.23 -19.78
CA SER A 555 9.81 32.65 -21.14
C SER A 555 10.59 31.59 -21.96
N GLY A 556 10.18 30.31 -21.83
CA GLY A 556 10.81 29.19 -22.53
C GLY A 556 12.09 28.64 -21.87
N CYS A 557 12.59 29.29 -20.83
CA CYS A 557 13.75 28.87 -20.05
C CYS A 557 13.33 28.21 -18.74
N VAL A 558 14.23 27.49 -18.10
CA VAL A 558 14.08 26.94 -16.75
C VAL A 558 14.94 27.79 -15.81
N ILE A 559 14.29 28.41 -14.82
CA ILE A 559 14.96 29.30 -13.87
C ILE A 559 14.82 28.82 -12.42
N CYS A 560 15.84 29.11 -11.62
CA CYS A 560 15.79 28.97 -10.17
C CYS A 560 15.49 30.33 -9.54
N LYS A 561 14.36 30.46 -8.86
CA LYS A 561 13.98 31.71 -8.18
C LYS A 561 14.87 32.02 -6.94
N ASN A 562 15.65 31.04 -6.46
CA ASN A 562 16.48 31.18 -5.27
C ASN A 562 17.92 31.65 -5.58
N CYS A 563 18.54 31.12 -6.62
CA CYS A 563 19.93 31.46 -6.96
C CYS A 563 20.10 32.08 -8.37
N SER A 564 19.00 32.36 -9.07
CA SER A 564 18.98 32.92 -10.43
C SER A 564 19.63 32.02 -11.50
N TYR A 565 19.88 30.75 -11.20
CA TYR A 565 20.32 29.77 -12.19
C TYR A 565 19.32 29.71 -13.33
N THR A 566 19.77 29.77 -14.58
CA THR A 566 18.93 29.77 -15.77
C THR A 566 19.51 28.85 -16.82
N VAL A 567 18.67 27.98 -17.38
CA VAL A 567 18.98 27.16 -18.54
C VAL A 567 17.89 27.35 -19.59
N CYS A 568 18.26 27.89 -20.72
CA CYS A 568 17.41 27.98 -21.90
C CYS A 568 17.78 26.80 -22.83
N GLN A 569 16.83 25.96 -23.15
CA GLN A 569 16.98 24.77 -24.01
C GLN A 569 16.28 24.98 -25.35
#